data_1510d9ace1b6cc69bfc2a85cb09093b3
#
_entry.id   1510d9ace1b6cc69bfc2a85cb09093b3
#
_cell.length_a   1.000
_cell.length_b   1.000
_cell.length_c   1.000
_cell.angle_alpha   90.00
_cell.angle_beta   90.00
_cell.angle_gamma   90.00
#
_symmetry.space_group_name_H-M   'P 1'
#
loop_
_entity.id
_entity.type
_entity.pdbx_description
1 polymer ?
#
loop_
_entity_poly.entity_id
_entity_poly.type
_entity_poly.pdbx_seq_one_letter_code
_entity_poly.pdbx_strand_id
1 'polypeptide(L)'
;IYGKKTPGEVVDSLICEGTIVCSGSVIDSMLGYDCIIHRNASVEKSVILSGCYIGQGAKVKNVLMDKNCHIDPSVEIGYDIERDAERFPFRTPNGLVVLPKGSRVHNDGPIEIAYDLVEVLRQDPSTSEIMRLHEGKYIESSRNRHSFTAVGD
;
A
#
# COMPACT_ATOMS: atom_id res chain seq x y z
N ILE A 1 -24.62 23.84 4.50
CA ILE A 1 -23.38 24.41 3.95
C ILE A 1 -22.71 23.32 3.13
N TYR A 2 -22.90 23.38 1.81
CA TYR A 2 -22.21 22.47 0.90
C TYR A 2 -20.74 22.86 0.85
N GLY A 3 -19.85 22.04 1.44
CA GLY A 3 -18.42 22.23 1.36
C GLY A 3 -17.98 22.30 -0.11
N LYS A 4 -17.07 23.20 -0.46
CA LYS A 4 -16.45 23.29 -1.77
C LYS A 4 -15.95 21.91 -2.16
N LYS A 5 -16.57 21.26 -3.15
CA LYS A 5 -16.02 20.06 -3.77
C LYS A 5 -14.74 20.46 -4.50
N THR A 6 -13.61 20.09 -3.96
CA THR A 6 -12.37 20.12 -4.74
C THR A 6 -12.47 19.03 -5.80
N PRO A 7 -12.37 19.35 -7.08
CA PRO A 7 -12.36 18.33 -8.12
C PRO A 7 -11.12 17.43 -7.93
N GLY A 8 -11.25 16.18 -8.32
CA GLY A 8 -10.09 15.29 -8.43
C GLY A 8 -9.11 15.82 -9.48
N GLU A 9 -7.83 15.65 -9.25
CA GLU A 9 -6.75 16.08 -10.13
C GLU A 9 -5.90 14.90 -10.56
N VAL A 10 -5.69 14.77 -11.87
CA VAL A 10 -4.78 13.75 -12.43
C VAL A 10 -3.82 14.46 -13.37
N VAL A 11 -2.54 14.46 -13.04
CA VAL A 11 -1.49 15.16 -13.78
C VAL A 11 -0.33 14.22 -14.06
N ASP A 12 0.14 14.19 -15.29
CA ASP A 12 1.30 13.41 -15.74
C ASP A 12 1.29 11.95 -15.26
N SER A 13 0.11 11.33 -15.33
CA SER A 13 -0.13 10.02 -14.73
C SER A 13 -0.81 9.06 -15.70
N LEU A 14 -0.60 7.77 -15.50
CA LEU A 14 -1.27 6.69 -16.21
C LEU A 14 -2.32 6.05 -15.30
N ILE A 15 -3.57 6.07 -15.74
CA ILE A 15 -4.70 5.46 -15.01
C ILE A 15 -5.27 4.33 -15.86
N CYS A 16 -5.27 3.11 -15.34
CA CYS A 16 -5.87 1.96 -16.00
C CYS A 16 -7.38 1.87 -15.78
N GLU A 17 -8.02 1.06 -16.61
CA GLU A 17 -9.48 0.86 -16.62
C GLU A 17 -10.01 0.41 -15.25
N GLY A 18 -11.23 0.82 -14.91
CA GLY A 18 -11.90 0.47 -13.67
C GLY A 18 -11.45 1.28 -12.46
N THR A 19 -10.41 2.09 -12.59
CA THR A 19 -9.89 2.90 -11.48
C THR A 19 -10.73 4.15 -11.27
N ILE A 20 -11.05 4.43 -10.01
CA ILE A 20 -11.88 5.55 -9.58
C ILE A 20 -11.05 6.52 -8.73
N VAL A 21 -11.01 7.78 -9.15
CA VAL A 21 -10.41 8.87 -8.39
C VAL A 21 -11.53 9.79 -7.89
N CYS A 22 -11.87 9.66 -6.61
CA CYS A 22 -12.95 10.42 -5.97
C CYS A 22 -12.42 11.71 -5.34
N SER A 23 -12.35 12.80 -6.06
CA SER A 23 -11.86 14.09 -5.52
C SER A 23 -10.50 13.97 -4.81
N GLY A 24 -9.68 13.05 -5.27
CA GLY A 24 -8.29 12.86 -4.86
C GLY A 24 -7.33 13.46 -5.89
N SER A 25 -6.06 13.46 -5.58
CA SER A 25 -4.97 13.94 -6.44
C SER A 25 -4.04 12.79 -6.82
N VAL A 26 -3.73 12.65 -8.12
CA VAL A 26 -2.77 11.67 -8.64
C VAL A 26 -1.79 12.40 -9.54
N ILE A 27 -0.53 12.44 -9.15
CA ILE A 27 0.50 13.23 -9.82
C ILE A 27 1.74 12.36 -10.07
N ASP A 28 2.32 12.42 -11.26
CA ASP A 28 3.53 11.68 -11.65
C ASP A 28 3.46 10.19 -11.27
N SER A 29 2.30 9.56 -11.42
CA SER A 29 2.05 8.23 -10.88
C SER A 29 1.39 7.30 -11.90
N MET A 30 1.48 6.01 -11.61
CA MET A 30 0.80 4.97 -12.37
C MET A 30 -0.16 4.21 -11.45
N LEU A 31 -1.43 4.13 -11.86
CA LEU A 31 -2.45 3.32 -11.19
C LEU A 31 -2.88 2.16 -12.10
N GLY A 32 -2.80 0.95 -11.58
CA GLY A 32 -3.28 -0.26 -12.21
C GLY A 32 -4.81 -0.30 -12.30
N TYR A 33 -5.35 -1.47 -12.68
CA TYR A 33 -6.79 -1.68 -12.84
C TYR A 33 -7.53 -1.67 -11.51
N ASP A 34 -8.77 -1.22 -11.50
CA ASP A 34 -9.70 -1.34 -10.37
C ASP A 34 -9.18 -0.77 -9.05
N CYS A 35 -8.38 0.28 -9.10
CA CYS A 35 -7.95 1.00 -7.92
C CYS A 35 -8.99 2.03 -7.47
N ILE A 36 -9.03 2.34 -6.20
CA ILE A 36 -9.89 3.39 -5.63
C ILE A 36 -9.03 4.37 -4.85
N ILE A 37 -9.03 5.63 -5.32
CA ILE A 37 -8.42 6.77 -4.62
C ILE A 37 -9.54 7.61 -4.03
N HIS A 38 -9.65 7.59 -2.71
CA HIS A 38 -10.77 8.22 -2.01
C HIS A 38 -10.58 9.74 -1.87
N ARG A 39 -11.59 10.41 -1.32
CA ARG A 39 -11.61 11.88 -1.16
C ARG A 39 -10.40 12.40 -0.42
N ASN A 40 -9.85 13.51 -0.92
CA ASN A 40 -8.69 14.20 -0.33
C ASN A 40 -7.43 13.31 -0.17
N ALA A 41 -7.44 12.12 -0.75
CA ALA A 41 -6.24 11.31 -0.83
C ALA A 41 -5.31 11.86 -1.92
N SER A 42 -4.01 11.69 -1.73
CA SER A 42 -3.02 12.06 -2.72
C SER A 42 -2.05 10.92 -3.00
N VAL A 43 -1.76 10.71 -4.27
CA VAL A 43 -0.76 9.76 -4.76
C VAL A 43 0.23 10.53 -5.62
N GLU A 44 1.49 10.50 -5.25
CA GLU A 44 2.55 11.24 -5.94
C GLU A 44 3.77 10.34 -6.17
N LYS A 45 4.36 10.41 -7.35
CA LYS A 45 5.60 9.69 -7.72
C LYS A 45 5.56 8.21 -7.31
N SER A 46 4.45 7.55 -7.55
CA SER A 46 4.20 6.19 -7.08
C SER A 46 3.70 5.29 -8.20
N VAL A 47 3.98 4.00 -8.05
CA VAL A 47 3.41 2.95 -8.88
C VAL A 47 2.51 2.09 -8.01
N ILE A 48 1.24 2.06 -8.34
CA ILE A 48 0.20 1.33 -7.62
C ILE A 48 -0.38 0.28 -8.54
N LEU A 49 -0.19 -0.99 -8.21
CA LEU A 49 -0.74 -2.09 -9.00
C LEU A 49 -2.24 -2.31 -8.72
N SER A 50 -2.84 -3.26 -9.43
CA SER A 50 -4.30 -3.41 -9.49
C SER A 50 -4.97 -3.73 -8.15
N GLY A 51 -6.20 -3.29 -8.00
CA GLY A 51 -7.06 -3.65 -6.87
C GLY A 51 -6.71 -2.96 -5.54
N CYS A 52 -5.94 -1.89 -5.58
CA CYS A 52 -5.54 -1.16 -4.38
C CYS A 52 -6.58 -0.13 -3.95
N TYR A 53 -6.67 0.09 -2.66
CA TYR A 53 -7.53 1.08 -2.03
C TYR A 53 -6.71 2.10 -1.24
N ILE A 54 -6.86 3.36 -1.57
CA ILE A 54 -6.25 4.48 -0.83
C ILE A 54 -7.35 5.25 -0.11
N GLY A 55 -7.33 5.17 1.20
CA GLY A 55 -8.37 5.72 2.07
C GLY A 55 -8.44 7.24 2.06
N GLN A 56 -9.55 7.77 2.56
CA GLN A 56 -9.81 9.20 2.61
C GLN A 56 -8.70 9.96 3.34
N GLY A 57 -8.18 11.00 2.71
CA GLY A 57 -7.13 11.86 3.29
C GLY A 57 -5.75 11.20 3.40
N ALA A 58 -5.60 9.97 2.93
CA ALA A 58 -4.29 9.32 2.91
C ALA A 58 -3.35 9.99 1.91
N LYS A 59 -2.08 10.03 2.24
CA LYS A 59 -1.03 10.63 1.40
C LYS A 59 0.05 9.61 1.12
N VAL A 60 0.21 9.28 -0.15
CA VAL A 60 1.17 8.27 -0.62
C VAL A 60 2.15 8.92 -1.58
N LYS A 61 3.41 8.87 -1.25
CA LYS A 61 4.48 9.43 -2.07
C LYS A 61 5.67 8.48 -2.12
N ASN A 62 6.23 8.33 -3.32
CA ASN A 62 7.41 7.50 -3.54
C ASN A 62 7.21 6.07 -3.04
N VAL A 63 6.14 5.41 -3.49
CA VAL A 63 5.75 4.06 -3.11
C VAL A 63 5.58 3.16 -4.32
N LEU A 64 6.11 1.96 -4.24
CA LEU A 64 5.75 0.85 -5.12
C LEU A 64 4.81 -0.08 -4.35
N MET A 65 3.56 -0.11 -4.76
CA MET A 65 2.50 -0.87 -4.10
C MET A 65 2.03 -2.02 -4.99
N ASP A 66 2.21 -3.24 -4.51
CA ASP A 66 1.73 -4.42 -5.21
C ASP A 66 0.20 -4.56 -5.09
N LYS A 67 -0.36 -5.56 -5.73
CA LYS A 67 -1.82 -5.75 -5.89
C LYS A 67 -2.56 -5.90 -4.57
N ASN A 68 -3.80 -5.45 -4.56
CA ASN A 68 -4.74 -5.66 -3.46
C ASN A 68 -4.28 -5.11 -2.11
N CYS A 69 -3.49 -4.07 -2.12
CA CYS A 69 -3.12 -3.36 -0.90
C CYS A 69 -4.22 -2.41 -0.45
N HIS A 70 -4.27 -2.15 0.84
CA HIS A 70 -5.24 -1.26 1.45
C HIS A 70 -4.53 -0.26 2.36
N ILE A 71 -4.69 1.02 2.07
CA ILE A 71 -4.19 2.12 2.90
C ILE A 71 -5.38 2.72 3.65
N ASP A 72 -5.31 2.69 4.96
CA ASP A 72 -6.36 3.25 5.81
C ASP A 72 -6.46 4.78 5.67
N PRO A 73 -7.60 5.38 6.02
CA PRO A 73 -7.76 6.84 5.98
C PRO A 73 -6.67 7.58 6.76
N SER A 74 -6.25 8.72 6.22
CA SER A 74 -5.29 9.64 6.85
C SER A 74 -3.86 9.07 7.07
N VAL A 75 -3.55 7.92 6.51
CA VAL A 75 -2.19 7.36 6.53
C VAL A 75 -1.27 8.19 5.66
N GLU A 76 -0.08 8.49 6.14
CA GLU A 76 0.97 9.15 5.37
C GLU A 76 2.15 8.20 5.13
N ILE A 77 2.59 8.08 3.89
CA ILE A 77 3.76 7.29 3.46
C ILE A 77 4.61 8.13 2.54
N GLY A 78 5.92 8.17 2.78
CA GLY A 78 6.88 8.86 1.92
C GLY A 78 7.11 10.34 2.26
N TYR A 79 6.59 10.82 3.38
CA TYR A 79 6.76 12.20 3.85
C TYR A 79 7.74 12.33 5.02
N ASP A 80 7.88 11.29 5.81
CA ASP A 80 8.81 11.20 6.93
C ASP A 80 9.66 9.94 6.79
N ILE A 81 10.89 10.10 6.29
CA ILE A 81 11.78 8.99 5.96
C ILE A 81 12.18 8.20 7.23
N GLU A 82 12.36 8.88 8.35
CA GLU A 82 12.74 8.23 9.61
C GLU A 82 11.59 7.37 10.14
N ARG A 83 10.40 7.94 10.18
CA ARG A 83 9.18 7.22 10.57
C ARG A 83 8.90 6.04 9.65
N ASP A 84 9.05 6.21 8.35
CA ASP A 84 8.84 5.15 7.37
C ASP A 84 9.89 4.03 7.52
N ALA A 85 11.12 4.39 7.88
CA ALA A 85 12.18 3.42 8.17
C ALA A 85 11.85 2.51 9.36
N GLU A 86 11.12 3.02 10.33
CA GLU A 86 10.67 2.25 11.48
C GLU A 86 9.44 1.37 11.18
N ARG A 87 8.59 1.81 10.24
CA ARG A 87 7.30 1.17 9.95
C ARG A 87 7.37 0.11 8.87
N PHE A 88 8.16 0.35 7.82
CA PHE A 88 8.14 -0.47 6.62
C PHE A 88 9.38 -1.35 6.52
N PRO A 89 9.21 -2.69 6.47
CA PRO A 89 10.32 -3.63 6.35
C PRO A 89 10.99 -3.58 4.98
N PHE A 90 10.24 -3.23 3.93
CA PHE A 90 10.75 -3.21 2.57
C PHE A 90 10.83 -1.77 2.06
N ARG A 91 12.04 -1.29 1.86
CA ARG A 91 12.31 0.03 1.31
C ARG A 91 13.72 0.09 0.72
N THR A 92 13.90 0.99 -0.23
CA THR A 92 15.22 1.25 -0.79
C THR A 92 16.00 2.25 0.07
N PRO A 93 17.34 2.32 -0.07
CA PRO A 93 18.15 3.35 0.60
C PRO A 93 17.70 4.78 0.28
N ASN A 94 17.10 5.00 -0.89
CA ASN A 94 16.61 6.31 -1.32
C ASN A 94 15.19 6.64 -0.82
N GLY A 95 14.64 5.82 0.07
CA GLY A 95 13.36 6.07 0.70
C GLY A 95 12.12 5.61 -0.10
N LEU A 96 12.29 4.87 -1.20
CA LEU A 96 11.17 4.21 -1.86
C LEU A 96 10.61 3.11 -0.95
N VAL A 97 9.36 3.22 -0.57
CA VAL A 97 8.66 2.18 0.21
C VAL A 97 8.06 1.16 -0.74
N VAL A 98 8.26 -0.11 -0.44
CA VAL A 98 7.66 -1.23 -1.19
C VAL A 98 6.64 -1.93 -0.31
N LEU A 99 5.40 -1.99 -0.78
CA LEU A 99 4.31 -2.69 -0.11
C LEU A 99 3.99 -3.98 -0.86
N PRO A 100 4.23 -5.14 -0.23
CA PRO A 100 3.91 -6.44 -0.81
C PRO A 100 2.42 -6.62 -1.07
N LYS A 101 2.07 -7.54 -1.95
CA LYS A 101 0.69 -7.88 -2.29
C LYS A 101 -0.15 -8.15 -1.04
N GLY A 102 -1.34 -7.55 -1.00
CA GLY A 102 -2.30 -7.74 0.09
C GLY A 102 -1.94 -7.05 1.39
N SER A 103 -0.95 -6.16 1.39
CA SER A 103 -0.59 -5.39 2.58
C SER A 103 -1.71 -4.45 3.01
N ARG A 104 -1.87 -4.28 4.32
CA ARG A 104 -2.72 -3.25 4.89
C ARG A 104 -1.91 -2.34 5.80
N VAL A 105 -2.01 -1.04 5.57
CA VAL A 105 -1.30 -0.03 6.35
C VAL A 105 -2.30 0.76 7.18
N HIS A 106 -2.08 0.74 8.48
CA HIS A 106 -2.85 1.48 9.48
C HIS A 106 -2.12 2.76 9.88
N ASN A 107 -2.82 3.72 10.49
CA ASN A 107 -2.19 4.94 11.00
C ASN A 107 -1.16 4.65 12.08
N ASP A 108 -1.49 3.74 12.97
CA ASP A 108 -0.66 3.35 14.09
C ASP A 108 -0.43 1.83 14.05
N GLY A 109 0.75 1.43 14.48
CA GLY A 109 1.10 0.02 14.58
C GLY A 109 1.82 -0.54 13.35
N PRO A 110 2.07 -1.84 13.37
CA PRO A 110 2.80 -2.52 12.30
C PRO A 110 1.93 -2.68 11.03
N ILE A 111 2.61 -2.76 9.90
CA ILE A 111 1.98 -3.13 8.63
C ILE A 111 1.48 -4.57 8.68
N GLU A 112 0.29 -4.81 8.15
CA GLU A 112 -0.28 -6.14 7.97
C GLU A 112 0.15 -6.71 6.62
N ILE A 113 0.82 -7.85 6.61
CA ILE A 113 1.32 -8.54 5.40
C ILE A 113 0.62 -9.88 5.24
N ALA A 114 0.33 -10.27 4.00
CA ALA A 114 -0.30 -11.55 3.71
C ALA A 114 0.57 -12.74 4.16
N TYR A 115 -0.03 -13.70 4.83
CA TYR A 115 0.67 -14.84 5.43
C TYR A 115 1.46 -15.68 4.41
N ASP A 116 0.88 -15.97 3.27
CA ASP A 116 1.51 -16.73 2.20
C ASP A 116 2.81 -16.08 1.69
N LEU A 117 2.81 -14.76 1.60
CA LEU A 117 4.00 -14.02 1.20
C LEU A 117 5.09 -14.03 2.28
N VAL A 118 4.70 -13.89 3.54
CA VAL A 118 5.63 -13.93 4.68
C VAL A 118 6.37 -15.26 4.72
N GLU A 119 5.67 -16.37 4.51
CA GLU A 119 6.29 -17.70 4.50
C GLU A 119 7.29 -17.86 3.34
N VAL A 120 6.92 -17.41 2.13
CA VAL A 120 7.83 -17.43 0.97
C VAL A 120 9.08 -16.59 1.23
N LEU A 121 8.93 -15.39 1.79
CA LEU A 121 10.05 -14.52 2.10
C LEU A 121 10.98 -15.06 3.19
N ARG A 122 10.44 -15.78 4.18
CA ARG A 122 11.24 -16.44 5.22
C ARG A 122 12.11 -17.58 4.68
N GLN A 123 11.67 -18.23 3.60
CA GLN A 123 12.41 -19.32 2.97
C GLN A 123 13.56 -18.81 2.08
N ASP A 124 13.53 -17.57 1.64
CA ASP A 124 14.58 -16.95 0.84
C ASP A 124 15.70 -16.43 1.76
N PRO A 125 16.94 -16.94 1.65
CA PRO A 125 18.05 -16.50 2.48
C PRO A 125 18.36 -15.00 2.37
N SER A 126 18.11 -14.38 1.22
CA SER A 126 18.35 -12.96 0.97
C SER A 126 17.36 -12.04 1.69
N THR A 127 16.15 -12.51 1.92
CA THR A 127 15.08 -11.75 2.56
C THR A 127 14.83 -12.14 4.01
N SER A 128 15.24 -13.34 4.42
CA SER A 128 15.05 -13.84 5.79
C SER A 128 15.71 -12.96 6.86
N GLU A 129 16.84 -12.37 6.56
CA GLU A 129 17.52 -11.44 7.45
C GLU A 129 16.77 -10.12 7.58
N ILE A 130 16.27 -9.58 6.48
CA ILE A 130 15.44 -8.37 6.47
C ILE A 130 14.18 -8.59 7.31
N MET A 131 13.53 -9.74 7.17
CA MET A 131 12.35 -10.09 7.95
C MET A 131 12.65 -10.18 9.46
N ARG A 132 13.79 -10.74 9.85
CA ARG A 132 14.24 -10.79 11.25
C ARG A 132 14.51 -9.42 11.83
N LEU A 133 15.18 -8.54 11.10
CA LEU A 133 15.49 -7.18 11.55
C LEU A 133 14.21 -6.32 11.75
N HIS A 134 13.13 -6.69 11.09
CA HIS A 134 11.85 -5.99 11.16
C HIS A 134 10.78 -6.78 11.94
N GLU A 135 11.19 -7.79 12.69
CA GLU A 135 10.29 -8.57 13.53
C GLU A 135 9.53 -7.66 14.51
N GLY A 136 8.21 -7.78 14.55
CA GLY A 136 7.32 -6.89 15.31
C GLY A 136 6.87 -5.62 14.57
N LYS A 137 7.45 -5.29 13.41
CA LYS A 137 7.04 -4.15 12.56
C LYS A 137 5.97 -4.52 11.53
N TYR A 138 5.67 -5.80 11.38
CA TYR A 138 4.59 -6.29 10.54
C TYR A 138 3.82 -7.39 11.27
N ILE A 139 2.57 -7.60 10.86
CA ILE A 139 1.72 -8.70 11.31
C ILE A 139 1.25 -9.52 10.12
N GLU A 140 1.13 -10.84 10.31
CA GLU A 140 0.59 -11.72 9.28
C GLU A 140 -0.93 -11.56 9.19
N SER A 141 -1.44 -11.37 7.96
CA SER A 141 -2.87 -11.24 7.73
C SER A 141 -3.60 -12.54 8.00
N SER A 142 -4.61 -12.51 8.86
CA SER A 142 -5.47 -13.65 9.14
C SER A 142 -6.43 -14.00 7.98
N ARG A 143 -6.55 -13.12 6.98
CA ARG A 143 -7.52 -13.29 5.88
C ARG A 143 -7.20 -14.47 4.96
N ASN A 144 -5.95 -14.90 4.89
CA ASN A 144 -5.54 -16.02 4.01
C ASN A 144 -5.56 -17.39 4.70
N ARG A 145 -5.85 -17.48 6.00
CA ARG A 145 -5.90 -18.77 6.70
C ARG A 145 -7.09 -19.67 6.30
N HIS A 146 -8.12 -19.10 5.67
CA HIS A 146 -9.34 -19.81 5.33
C HIS A 146 -9.46 -20.25 3.86
N SER A 147 -8.52 -19.90 2.99
CA SER A 147 -8.58 -20.26 1.58
C SER A 147 -7.93 -21.60 1.23
N PHE A 148 -7.30 -22.31 2.18
CA PHE A 148 -6.62 -23.57 1.94
C PHE A 148 -7.35 -24.83 2.47
N THR A 149 -8.56 -24.72 3.00
CA THR A 149 -9.32 -25.88 3.52
C THR A 149 -10.43 -26.39 2.60
N ALA A 150 -10.36 -26.13 1.31
CA ALA A 150 -11.36 -26.61 0.35
C ALA A 150 -10.73 -27.28 -0.87
N VAL A 151 -9.73 -28.14 -0.68
CA VAL A 151 -9.37 -29.15 -1.68
C VAL A 151 -9.01 -30.44 -0.94
N GLY A 152 -10.02 -31.25 -0.73
CA GLY A 152 -9.87 -32.59 -0.15
C GLY A 152 -11.22 -33.21 0.06
N ASP A 153 -11.80 -33.72 -1.02
CA ASP A 153 -12.45 -35.03 -1.14
C ASP A 153 -12.82 -35.29 -2.60
#